data_c9561adbdd6dc03196c9e6bb6cb4956d
#
_entry.id   c9561adbdd6dc03196c9e6bb6cb4956d
#
_cell.length_a   1.000
_cell.length_b   1.000
_cell.length_c   1.000
_cell.angle_alpha   90.00
_cell.angle_beta   90.00
_cell.angle_gamma   90.00
#
_symmetry.space_group_name_H-M   'P 1'
#
loop_
_entity.id
_entity.type
_entity.pdbx_description
1 polymer ?
#
loop_
_entity_poly.entity_id
_entity_poly.type
_entity_poly.pdbx_seq_one_letter_code
_entity_poly.pdbx_strand_id
1 'polypeptide(L)'
;MSTFINPAQMPAIGLSEEQAQLIDIAASFCRDKSPVDAVRALLEEDTGFNPDIWQEIAELGWLGIGIPDTYGGIGLGLGEIVPIVEQMGRHLLTTPFVSTVLAAQAVLRGGTEAQKNEILPKLATGTAATLGFCEDHGDWNLAHVTCKGSVAGDKLTLSGTKYLVSDVLQAAFMIATVAVNDQANLVIIPTDALPPEAIRREKIIDETRRAYAVVLDGISDGGRRRRKCAGETLKQ
;
A
#
# COMPACT_ATOMS: atom_id res chain seq x y z
N MET A 1 41.60 -2.00 2.35
CA MET A 1 41.41 -2.50 3.72
C MET A 1 39.93 -2.43 4.02
N SER A 2 39.25 -3.56 4.02
CA SER A 2 37.83 -3.63 4.38
C SER A 2 37.75 -3.63 5.90
N THR A 3 37.25 -2.57 6.49
CA THR A 3 36.98 -2.48 7.92
C THR A 3 35.73 -3.31 8.20
N PHE A 4 35.90 -4.55 8.61
CA PHE A 4 34.81 -5.34 9.19
C PHE A 4 34.39 -4.67 10.49
N ILE A 5 33.17 -4.12 10.50
CA ILE A 5 32.54 -3.61 11.73
C ILE A 5 32.27 -4.83 12.62
N ASN A 6 32.86 -4.83 13.80
CA ASN A 6 32.64 -5.88 14.77
C ASN A 6 31.16 -5.85 15.23
N PRO A 7 30.38 -6.92 15.04
CA PRO A 7 28.97 -6.97 15.44
C PRO A 7 28.74 -6.65 16.92
N ALA A 8 29.70 -6.93 17.79
CA ALA A 8 29.62 -6.61 19.24
C ALA A 8 29.76 -5.10 19.55
N GLN A 9 30.11 -4.28 18.56
CA GLN A 9 30.26 -2.81 18.70
C GLN A 9 29.12 -2.04 18.02
N MET A 10 28.18 -2.72 17.38
CA MET A 10 26.96 -2.05 16.95
C MET A 10 26.15 -1.66 18.20
N PRO A 11 25.74 -0.38 18.32
CA PRO A 11 24.76 -0.05 19.35
C PRO A 11 23.57 -0.99 19.14
N ALA A 12 23.19 -1.73 20.17
CA ALA A 12 21.95 -2.46 20.14
C ALA A 12 20.86 -1.43 19.80
N ILE A 13 20.16 -1.62 18.69
CA ILE A 13 18.94 -0.85 18.43
C ILE A 13 18.01 -1.25 19.59
N GLY A 14 17.94 -0.39 20.60
CA GLY A 14 17.13 -0.63 21.78
C GLY A 14 15.67 -0.62 21.34
N LEU A 15 15.06 -1.79 21.28
CA LEU A 15 13.61 -1.90 21.10
C LEU A 15 12.95 -1.45 22.41
N SER A 16 11.85 -0.71 22.31
CA SER A 16 10.98 -0.49 23.46
C SER A 16 10.33 -1.81 23.91
N GLU A 17 9.83 -1.88 25.13
CA GLU A 17 9.11 -3.06 25.61
C GLU A 17 7.89 -3.36 24.73
N GLU A 18 7.19 -2.33 24.26
CA GLU A 18 6.05 -2.44 23.34
C GLU A 18 6.47 -3.00 21.98
N GLN A 19 7.59 -2.53 21.43
CA GLN A 19 8.13 -3.08 20.18
C GLN A 19 8.54 -4.54 20.31
N ALA A 20 9.14 -4.92 21.44
CA ALA A 20 9.49 -6.31 21.71
C ALA A 20 8.24 -7.21 21.80
N GLN A 21 7.17 -6.75 22.46
CA GLN A 21 5.90 -7.47 22.52
C GLN A 21 5.25 -7.60 21.13
N LEU A 22 5.27 -6.53 20.32
CA LEU A 22 4.77 -6.58 18.94
C LEU A 22 5.52 -7.61 18.08
N ILE A 23 6.85 -7.69 18.23
CA ILE A 23 7.67 -8.70 17.55
C ILE A 23 7.23 -10.12 17.94
N ASP A 24 7.09 -10.39 19.23
CA ASP A 24 6.73 -11.73 19.73
C ASP A 24 5.33 -12.15 19.22
N ILE A 25 4.36 -11.23 19.26
CA ILE A 25 3.01 -11.47 18.74
C ILE A 25 3.07 -11.71 17.23
N ALA A 26 3.76 -10.86 16.48
CA ALA A 26 3.87 -10.98 15.04
C ALA A 26 4.61 -12.26 14.63
N ALA A 27 5.69 -12.63 15.33
CA ALA A 27 6.44 -13.84 15.06
C ALA A 27 5.59 -15.10 15.28
N SER A 28 4.82 -15.14 16.39
CA SER A 28 3.91 -16.25 16.66
C SER A 28 2.81 -16.35 15.62
N PHE A 29 2.13 -15.23 15.35
CA PHE A 29 1.08 -15.15 14.35
C PHE A 29 1.55 -15.61 12.96
N CYS A 30 2.66 -15.05 12.48
CA CYS A 30 3.17 -15.38 11.15
C CYS A 30 3.60 -16.84 11.05
N ARG A 31 4.27 -17.40 12.08
CA ARG A 31 4.66 -18.81 12.12
C ARG A 31 3.44 -19.73 12.06
N ASP A 32 2.40 -19.40 12.80
CA ASP A 32 1.23 -20.26 12.92
C ASP A 32 0.29 -20.16 11.71
N LYS A 33 0.21 -18.97 11.09
CA LYS A 33 -0.69 -18.70 9.96
C LYS A 33 -0.05 -18.88 8.59
N SER A 34 1.29 -18.92 8.49
CA SER A 34 2.03 -19.02 7.22
C SER A 34 3.06 -20.15 7.22
N PRO A 35 2.65 -21.41 7.53
CA PRO A 35 3.54 -22.54 7.33
C PRO A 35 3.84 -22.70 5.83
N VAL A 36 5.02 -23.26 5.49
CA VAL A 36 5.51 -23.37 4.11
C VAL A 36 4.51 -24.03 3.16
N ASP A 37 3.79 -25.02 3.62
CA ASP A 37 2.79 -25.70 2.78
C ASP A 37 1.59 -24.81 2.46
N ALA A 38 1.15 -23.97 3.39
CA ALA A 38 0.13 -22.96 3.12
C ALA A 38 0.64 -21.90 2.12
N VAL A 39 1.90 -21.46 2.25
CA VAL A 39 2.52 -20.54 1.28
C VAL A 39 2.52 -21.18 -0.13
N ARG A 40 2.94 -22.44 -0.25
CA ARG A 40 2.94 -23.16 -1.53
C ARG A 40 1.55 -23.29 -2.14
N ALA A 41 0.54 -23.57 -1.33
CA ALA A 41 -0.84 -23.65 -1.81
C ALA A 41 -1.31 -22.32 -2.41
N LEU A 42 -0.94 -21.18 -1.79
CA LEU A 42 -1.28 -19.84 -2.29
C LEU A 42 -0.57 -19.47 -3.60
N LEU A 43 0.53 -20.15 -3.98
CA LEU A 43 1.16 -19.91 -5.29
C LEU A 43 0.26 -20.31 -6.45
N GLU A 44 -0.56 -21.33 -6.25
CA GLU A 44 -1.50 -21.85 -7.25
C GLU A 44 -2.80 -21.02 -7.34
N GLU A 45 -3.05 -20.15 -6.36
CA GLU A 45 -4.24 -19.31 -6.30
C GLU A 45 -4.04 -17.99 -7.07
N ASP A 46 -5.08 -17.55 -7.78
CA ASP A 46 -5.04 -16.29 -8.53
C ASP A 46 -4.82 -15.07 -7.65
N THR A 47 -5.50 -15.03 -6.50
CA THR A 47 -5.40 -13.93 -5.55
C THR A 47 -4.13 -14.00 -4.72
N GLY A 48 -3.63 -15.19 -4.41
CA GLY A 48 -2.40 -15.45 -3.67
C GLY A 48 -2.43 -14.98 -2.22
N PHE A 49 -3.62 -14.86 -1.59
CA PHE A 49 -3.74 -14.48 -0.18
C PHE A 49 -4.95 -15.15 0.46
N ASN A 50 -4.92 -15.28 1.79
CA ASN A 50 -6.03 -15.83 2.57
C ASN A 50 -6.84 -14.69 3.22
N PRO A 51 -8.14 -14.52 2.88
CA PRO A 51 -8.98 -13.47 3.45
C PRO A 51 -9.24 -13.61 4.95
N ASP A 52 -9.25 -14.84 5.48
CA ASP A 52 -9.46 -15.06 6.93
C ASP A 52 -8.26 -14.53 7.73
N ILE A 53 -7.04 -14.76 7.24
CA ILE A 53 -5.82 -14.19 7.84
C ILE A 53 -5.83 -12.67 7.76
N TRP A 54 -6.32 -12.10 6.68
CA TRP A 54 -6.46 -10.65 6.54
C TRP A 54 -7.42 -10.07 7.58
N GLN A 55 -8.54 -10.75 7.80
CA GLN A 55 -9.51 -10.35 8.82
C GLN A 55 -8.89 -10.40 10.23
N GLU A 56 -8.13 -11.45 10.55
CA GLU A 56 -7.43 -11.56 11.83
C GLU A 56 -6.40 -10.40 12.02
N ILE A 57 -5.67 -10.02 10.96
CA ILE A 57 -4.74 -8.87 10.98
C ILE A 57 -5.50 -7.57 11.29
N ALA A 58 -6.68 -7.38 10.70
CA ALA A 58 -7.53 -6.23 10.97
C ALA A 58 -8.03 -6.21 12.43
N GLU A 59 -8.45 -7.36 12.95
CA GLU A 59 -8.90 -7.52 14.35
C GLU A 59 -7.77 -7.27 15.36
N LEU A 60 -6.53 -7.61 15.01
CA LEU A 60 -5.34 -7.27 15.82
C LEU A 60 -5.02 -5.77 15.82
N GLY A 61 -5.69 -4.96 14.97
CA GLY A 61 -5.50 -3.53 14.89
C GLY A 61 -4.21 -3.10 14.19
N TRP A 62 -3.48 -4.02 13.56
CA TRP A 62 -2.17 -3.72 12.95
C TRP A 62 -2.25 -2.69 11.83
N LEU A 63 -3.37 -2.64 11.11
CA LEU A 63 -3.60 -1.66 10.03
C LEU A 63 -3.78 -0.24 10.56
N GLY A 64 -4.24 -0.09 11.80
CA GLY A 64 -4.44 1.19 12.47
C GLY A 64 -3.19 1.77 13.12
N ILE A 65 -2.09 1.01 13.25
CA ILE A 65 -0.90 1.43 14.02
C ILE A 65 -0.39 2.79 13.55
N GLY A 66 -0.18 2.98 12.25
CA GLY A 66 0.36 4.21 11.67
C GLY A 66 -0.69 5.26 11.27
N ILE A 67 -1.95 5.08 11.68
CA ILE A 67 -3.06 6.01 11.43
C ILE A 67 -3.36 6.76 12.74
N PRO A 68 -3.47 8.09 12.74
CA PRO A 68 -3.84 8.85 13.92
C PRO A 68 -5.18 8.43 14.55
N ASP A 69 -5.30 8.59 15.84
CA ASP A 69 -6.50 8.31 16.63
C ASP A 69 -7.72 9.10 16.14
N THR A 70 -7.50 10.33 15.69
CA THR A 70 -8.52 11.20 15.08
C THR A 70 -9.19 10.59 13.86
N TYR A 71 -8.55 9.61 13.20
CA TYR A 71 -9.07 8.85 12.06
C TYR A 71 -9.32 7.38 12.40
N GLY A 72 -9.44 7.04 13.68
CA GLY A 72 -9.76 5.68 14.13
C GLY A 72 -8.57 4.73 14.15
N GLY A 73 -7.35 5.22 14.12
CA GLY A 73 -6.13 4.44 14.29
C GLY A 73 -5.59 4.46 15.72
N ILE A 74 -4.35 4.01 15.89
CA ILE A 74 -3.64 3.93 17.18
C ILE A 74 -2.72 5.15 17.37
N GLY A 75 -2.30 5.80 16.28
CA GLY A 75 -1.48 7.01 16.33
C GLY A 75 0.00 6.78 16.62
N LEU A 76 0.50 5.56 16.40
CA LEU A 76 1.93 5.26 16.52
C LEU A 76 2.66 5.53 15.19
N GLY A 77 3.97 5.39 15.18
CA GLY A 77 4.79 5.63 13.99
C GLY A 77 4.97 4.41 13.09
N LEU A 78 5.67 4.61 11.97
CA LEU A 78 6.06 3.49 11.10
C LEU A 78 7.09 2.57 11.78
N GLY A 79 7.81 3.05 12.80
CA GLY A 79 8.78 2.27 13.55
C GLY A 79 8.16 1.02 14.21
N GLU A 80 6.90 1.11 14.64
CA GLU A 80 6.14 0.01 15.26
C GLU A 80 5.60 -0.97 14.21
N ILE A 81 5.48 -0.54 12.95
CA ILE A 81 5.03 -1.40 11.85
C ILE A 81 6.18 -2.24 11.29
N VAL A 82 7.40 -1.71 11.27
CA VAL A 82 8.59 -2.39 10.70
C VAL A 82 8.81 -3.78 11.29
N PRO A 83 8.76 -3.99 12.62
CA PRO A 83 8.91 -5.33 13.20
C PRO A 83 7.87 -6.34 12.71
N ILE A 84 6.63 -5.90 12.52
CA ILE A 84 5.54 -6.74 12.00
C ILE A 84 5.84 -7.16 10.56
N VAL A 85 6.22 -6.20 9.71
CA VAL A 85 6.57 -6.46 8.29
C VAL A 85 7.78 -7.39 8.19
N GLU A 86 8.77 -7.25 9.08
CA GLU A 86 9.92 -8.17 9.15
C GLU A 86 9.46 -9.61 9.41
N GLN A 87 8.57 -9.82 10.38
CA GLN A 87 8.05 -11.17 10.67
C GLN A 87 7.19 -11.71 9.53
N MET A 88 6.37 -10.87 8.89
CA MET A 88 5.65 -11.25 7.66
C MET A 88 6.62 -11.71 6.57
N GLY A 89 7.71 -10.98 6.34
CA GLY A 89 8.74 -11.36 5.37
C GLY A 89 9.47 -12.67 5.73
N ARG A 90 9.81 -12.87 7.00
CA ARG A 90 10.48 -14.10 7.49
C ARG A 90 9.65 -15.36 7.25
N HIS A 91 8.34 -15.23 7.29
CA HIS A 91 7.38 -16.33 7.14
C HIS A 91 6.69 -16.34 5.78
N LEU A 92 7.09 -15.48 4.84
CA LEU A 92 6.47 -15.33 3.52
C LEU A 92 4.94 -15.12 3.60
N LEU A 93 4.47 -14.45 4.65
CA LEU A 93 3.05 -14.17 4.83
C LEU A 93 2.57 -13.15 3.80
N THR A 94 1.80 -13.64 2.83
CA THR A 94 1.28 -12.82 1.73
C THR A 94 -0.06 -12.23 2.10
N THR A 95 -0.10 -10.92 2.23
CA THR A 95 -1.33 -10.13 2.47
C THR A 95 -1.15 -8.73 1.88
N PRO A 96 -2.22 -7.97 1.62
CA PRO A 96 -2.13 -6.58 1.19
C PRO A 96 -1.75 -5.60 2.32
N PHE A 97 -1.02 -6.06 3.34
CA PHE A 97 -0.66 -5.25 4.50
C PHE A 97 0.23 -4.06 4.14
N VAL A 98 1.35 -4.32 3.48
CA VAL A 98 2.32 -3.27 3.13
C VAL A 98 1.71 -2.27 2.16
N SER A 99 1.01 -2.73 1.12
CA SER A 99 0.33 -1.86 0.16
C SER A 99 -0.73 -0.98 0.83
N THR A 100 -1.51 -1.54 1.78
CA THR A 100 -2.52 -0.79 2.54
C THR A 100 -1.90 0.25 3.47
N VAL A 101 -0.84 -0.11 4.20
CA VAL A 101 -0.10 0.84 5.05
C VAL A 101 0.48 2.00 4.24
N LEU A 102 1.09 1.70 3.10
CA LEU A 102 1.64 2.74 2.21
C LEU A 102 0.54 3.62 1.62
N ALA A 103 -0.59 3.05 1.23
CA ALA A 103 -1.76 3.81 0.78
C ALA A 103 -2.31 4.73 1.87
N ALA A 104 -2.39 4.24 3.12
CA ALA A 104 -2.79 5.07 4.27
C ALA A 104 -1.83 6.24 4.48
N GLN A 105 -0.51 6.01 4.39
CA GLN A 105 0.48 7.08 4.49
C GLN A 105 0.38 8.08 3.34
N ALA A 106 0.08 7.64 2.12
CA ALA A 106 -0.15 8.53 0.99
C ALA A 106 -1.38 9.42 1.22
N VAL A 107 -2.48 8.87 1.74
CA VAL A 107 -3.69 9.63 2.09
C VAL A 107 -3.41 10.60 3.25
N LEU A 108 -2.68 10.18 4.28
CA LEU A 108 -2.30 11.05 5.41
C LEU A 108 -1.51 12.27 4.96
N ARG A 109 -0.58 12.11 4.03
CA ARG A 109 0.32 13.16 3.58
C ARG A 109 -0.27 14.04 2.48
N GLY A 110 -1.02 13.46 1.55
CA GLY A 110 -1.51 14.16 0.35
C GLY A 110 -3.03 14.31 0.27
N GLY A 111 -3.79 13.66 1.15
CA GLY A 111 -5.26 13.73 1.15
C GLY A 111 -5.80 15.00 1.80
N THR A 112 -6.94 15.48 1.30
CA THR A 112 -7.74 16.51 1.97
C THR A 112 -8.33 15.96 3.27
N GLU A 113 -8.69 16.83 4.21
CA GLU A 113 -9.31 16.41 5.49
C GLU A 113 -10.56 15.53 5.27
N ALA A 114 -11.33 15.85 4.26
CA ALA A 114 -12.53 15.04 3.93
C ALA A 114 -12.15 13.65 3.40
N GLN A 115 -11.06 13.51 2.61
CA GLN A 115 -10.56 12.20 2.17
C GLN A 115 -9.96 11.40 3.33
N LYS A 116 -9.21 12.06 4.20
CA LYS A 116 -8.66 11.42 5.41
C LYS A 116 -9.78 10.87 6.29
N ASN A 117 -10.78 11.70 6.61
CA ASN A 117 -11.93 11.30 7.43
C ASN A 117 -12.76 10.18 6.80
N GLU A 118 -12.77 10.07 5.48
CA GLU A 118 -13.55 9.04 4.80
C GLU A 118 -12.80 7.72 4.64
N ILE A 119 -11.50 7.78 4.31
CA ILE A 119 -10.73 6.62 3.86
C ILE A 119 -9.95 5.97 5.00
N LEU A 120 -9.28 6.78 5.83
CA LEU A 120 -8.40 6.24 6.87
C LEU A 120 -9.11 5.32 7.87
N PRO A 121 -10.34 5.63 8.35
CA PRO A 121 -11.07 4.71 9.23
C PRO A 121 -11.37 3.37 8.57
N LYS A 122 -11.64 3.36 7.26
CA LYS A 122 -11.88 2.12 6.52
C LYS A 122 -10.61 1.29 6.41
N LEU A 123 -9.47 1.93 6.13
CA LEU A 123 -8.17 1.24 6.07
C LEU A 123 -7.78 0.68 7.44
N ALA A 124 -7.98 1.44 8.51
CA ALA A 124 -7.69 0.99 9.88
C ALA A 124 -8.48 -0.25 10.28
N THR A 125 -9.67 -0.45 9.70
CA THR A 125 -10.59 -1.56 10.03
C THR A 125 -10.59 -2.70 9.00
N GLY A 126 -9.62 -2.74 8.07
CA GLY A 126 -9.45 -3.90 7.19
C GLY A 126 -9.81 -3.70 5.72
N THR A 127 -10.26 -2.51 5.31
CA THR A 127 -10.39 -2.23 3.88
C THR A 127 -8.99 -2.17 3.26
N ALA A 128 -8.70 -3.05 2.31
CA ALA A 128 -7.40 -3.06 1.64
C ALA A 128 -7.29 -1.93 0.60
N ALA A 129 -6.08 -1.39 0.45
CA ALA A 129 -5.75 -0.39 -0.56
C ALA A 129 -4.37 -0.63 -1.14
N THR A 130 -4.09 -0.03 -2.29
CA THR A 130 -2.80 -0.14 -2.95
C THR A 130 -2.31 1.17 -3.55
N LEU A 131 -1.04 1.19 -4.00
CA LEU A 131 -0.40 2.31 -4.68
C LEU A 131 -0.10 1.97 -6.14
N GLY A 132 -0.52 2.85 -7.06
CA GLY A 132 -0.08 2.88 -8.44
C GLY A 132 0.95 3.99 -8.63
N PHE A 133 2.22 3.66 -8.40
CA PHE A 133 3.30 4.63 -8.38
C PHE A 133 4.24 4.50 -9.58
N CYS A 134 4.66 3.28 -9.89
CA CYS A 134 5.64 2.98 -10.91
C CYS A 134 5.05 3.10 -12.33
N GLU A 135 5.86 3.56 -13.27
CA GLU A 135 5.56 3.64 -14.71
C GLU A 135 6.63 2.86 -15.52
N ASP A 136 6.50 2.77 -16.81
CA ASP A 136 7.34 1.94 -17.69
C ASP A 136 8.82 2.27 -17.61
N HIS A 137 9.16 3.54 -17.38
CA HIS A 137 10.55 3.98 -17.20
C HIS A 137 11.17 3.58 -15.86
N GLY A 138 10.39 3.02 -14.91
CA GLY A 138 10.89 2.52 -13.62
C GLY A 138 11.41 3.59 -12.66
N ASP A 139 11.23 4.87 -12.95
CA ASP A 139 11.66 5.98 -12.11
C ASP A 139 10.63 6.24 -10.99
N TRP A 140 11.14 6.56 -9.81
CA TRP A 140 10.34 6.89 -8.62
C TRP A 140 10.26 8.40 -8.38
N ASN A 141 10.85 9.20 -9.25
CA ASN A 141 10.82 10.64 -9.14
C ASN A 141 9.46 11.18 -9.62
N LEU A 142 8.71 11.79 -8.73
CA LEU A 142 7.39 12.36 -9.02
C LEU A 142 7.42 13.47 -10.09
N ALA A 143 8.57 14.09 -10.33
CA ALA A 143 8.73 15.06 -11.41
C ALA A 143 8.63 14.42 -12.82
N HIS A 144 8.80 13.10 -12.90
CA HIS A 144 8.79 12.35 -14.17
C HIS A 144 7.50 11.55 -14.37
N VAL A 145 6.43 11.84 -13.62
CA VAL A 145 5.13 11.18 -13.81
C VAL A 145 4.58 11.50 -15.19
N THR A 146 4.34 10.46 -16.00
CA THR A 146 3.83 10.55 -17.36
C THR A 146 2.35 10.22 -17.49
N CYS A 147 1.78 9.43 -16.57
CA CYS A 147 0.33 9.26 -16.50
C CYS A 147 -0.36 10.59 -16.27
N LYS A 148 -1.43 10.88 -17.02
CA LYS A 148 -2.08 12.20 -17.02
C LYS A 148 -3.50 12.14 -16.47
N GLY A 149 -3.89 13.25 -15.87
CA GLY A 149 -5.26 13.55 -15.49
C GLY A 149 -5.74 14.80 -16.22
N SER A 150 -6.78 14.66 -17.02
CA SER A 150 -7.42 15.78 -17.75
C SER A 150 -8.73 16.16 -17.05
N VAL A 151 -8.85 17.44 -16.71
CA VAL A 151 -10.03 17.98 -16.00
C VAL A 151 -10.93 18.70 -16.99
N ALA A 152 -12.17 18.23 -17.12
CA ALA A 152 -13.21 18.87 -17.93
C ALA A 152 -14.48 19.07 -17.10
N GLY A 153 -14.80 20.34 -16.77
CA GLY A 153 -15.87 20.66 -15.85
C GLY A 153 -15.63 19.95 -14.50
N ASP A 154 -16.52 19.04 -14.03
CA ASP A 154 -16.40 18.27 -12.77
C ASP A 154 -15.81 16.86 -12.96
N LYS A 155 -15.37 16.50 -14.14
CA LYS A 155 -14.87 15.19 -14.48
C LYS A 155 -13.35 15.19 -14.61
N LEU A 156 -12.69 14.27 -13.90
CA LEU A 156 -11.30 13.94 -14.11
C LEU A 156 -11.25 12.66 -14.97
N THR A 157 -10.55 12.71 -16.09
CA THR A 157 -10.28 11.54 -16.95
C THR A 157 -8.79 11.24 -16.91
N LEU A 158 -8.46 9.99 -16.69
CA LEU A 158 -7.10 9.50 -16.56
C LEU A 158 -6.61 8.89 -17.86
N SER A 159 -5.28 8.88 -18.05
CA SER A 159 -4.60 8.15 -19.13
C SER A 159 -3.20 7.73 -18.71
N GLY A 160 -2.73 6.63 -19.30
CA GLY A 160 -1.44 6.02 -19.03
C GLY A 160 -1.56 4.68 -18.33
N THR A 161 -0.43 4.09 -17.95
CA THR A 161 -0.38 2.77 -17.30
C THR A 161 0.50 2.81 -16.07
N LYS A 162 0.03 2.24 -14.97
CA LYS A 162 0.83 1.98 -13.77
C LYS A 162 1.30 0.53 -13.80
N TYR A 163 2.55 0.32 -13.44
CA TYR A 163 3.22 -0.98 -13.41
C TYR A 163 3.55 -1.39 -11.98
N LEU A 164 3.77 -2.67 -11.78
CA LEU A 164 4.13 -3.27 -10.49
C LEU A 164 3.16 -2.86 -9.35
N VAL A 165 1.89 -2.66 -9.69
CA VAL A 165 0.85 -2.38 -8.71
C VAL A 165 0.56 -3.65 -7.92
N SER A 166 0.98 -3.68 -6.65
CA SER A 166 0.76 -4.84 -5.79
C SER A 166 -0.69 -4.90 -5.32
N ASP A 167 -1.19 -6.12 -5.16
CA ASP A 167 -2.44 -6.41 -4.45
C ASP A 167 -3.70 -5.66 -4.97
N VAL A 168 -3.72 -5.22 -6.25
CA VAL A 168 -4.83 -4.41 -6.78
C VAL A 168 -6.16 -5.16 -6.82
N LEU A 169 -6.13 -6.48 -6.99
CA LEU A 169 -7.37 -7.29 -7.02
C LEU A 169 -8.02 -7.43 -5.63
N GLN A 170 -7.26 -7.23 -4.56
CA GLN A 170 -7.73 -7.28 -3.18
C GLN A 170 -8.10 -5.90 -2.64
N ALA A 171 -7.59 -4.86 -3.30
CA ALA A 171 -7.76 -3.47 -2.86
C ALA A 171 -9.14 -2.91 -3.25
N ALA A 172 -9.78 -2.19 -2.34
CA ALA A 172 -10.97 -1.40 -2.64
C ALA A 172 -10.60 -0.05 -3.29
N PHE A 173 -9.38 0.42 -3.03
CA PHE A 173 -8.88 1.69 -3.56
C PHE A 173 -7.45 1.54 -4.08
N MET A 174 -7.18 2.14 -5.23
CA MET A 174 -5.82 2.39 -5.71
C MET A 174 -5.51 3.88 -5.62
N ILE A 175 -4.42 4.23 -4.95
CA ILE A 175 -3.90 5.59 -4.91
C ILE A 175 -2.86 5.71 -6.01
N ALA A 176 -3.16 6.46 -7.08
CA ALA A 176 -2.26 6.60 -8.22
C ALA A 176 -1.63 8.00 -8.29
N THR A 177 -0.37 8.06 -8.70
CA THR A 177 0.28 9.32 -9.07
C THR A 177 -0.08 9.67 -10.50
N VAL A 178 -0.53 10.90 -10.75
CA VAL A 178 -0.83 11.40 -12.10
C VAL A 178 -0.43 12.87 -12.24
N ALA A 179 -0.02 13.28 -13.42
CA ALA A 179 0.23 14.68 -13.74
C ALA A 179 -1.10 15.36 -14.11
N VAL A 180 -1.51 16.35 -13.33
CA VAL A 180 -2.65 17.23 -13.62
C VAL A 180 -2.11 18.65 -13.75
N ASN A 181 -2.29 19.29 -14.89
CA ASN A 181 -1.68 20.60 -15.18
C ASN A 181 -0.16 20.61 -14.92
N ASP A 182 0.53 19.59 -15.39
CA ASP A 182 1.99 19.38 -15.24
C ASP A 182 2.49 19.31 -13.79
N GLN A 183 1.59 19.05 -12.85
CA GLN A 183 1.94 18.81 -11.43
C GLN A 183 1.56 17.40 -11.04
N ALA A 184 2.46 16.72 -10.32
CA ALA A 184 2.16 15.41 -9.74
C ALA A 184 1.07 15.53 -8.67
N ASN A 185 0.05 14.70 -8.79
CA ASN A 185 -1.07 14.62 -7.87
C ASN A 185 -1.30 13.17 -7.47
N LEU A 186 -1.91 12.97 -6.30
CA LEU A 186 -2.46 11.68 -5.90
C LEU A 186 -3.94 11.63 -6.27
N VAL A 187 -4.34 10.59 -6.96
CA VAL A 187 -5.75 10.33 -7.30
C VAL A 187 -6.18 9.02 -6.67
N ILE A 188 -7.31 9.06 -5.99
CA ILE A 188 -7.92 7.89 -5.38
C ILE A 188 -8.90 7.29 -6.38
N ILE A 189 -8.64 6.07 -6.78
CA ILE A 189 -9.42 5.33 -7.78
C ILE A 189 -10.07 4.14 -7.06
N PRO A 190 -11.40 4.08 -6.97
CA PRO A 190 -12.08 2.85 -6.56
C PRO A 190 -11.74 1.73 -7.55
N THR A 191 -11.34 0.57 -7.06
CA THR A 191 -10.90 -0.52 -7.94
C THR A 191 -12.05 -1.16 -8.72
N ASP A 192 -13.29 -1.04 -8.22
CA ASP A 192 -14.50 -1.42 -8.94
C ASP A 192 -14.81 -0.54 -10.17
N ALA A 193 -14.17 0.63 -10.28
CA ALA A 193 -14.23 1.48 -11.46
C ALA A 193 -13.25 1.04 -12.57
N LEU A 194 -12.33 0.12 -12.27
CA LEU A 194 -11.39 -0.43 -13.24
C LEU A 194 -12.03 -1.63 -13.95
N PRO A 195 -12.16 -1.60 -15.29
CA PRO A 195 -12.64 -2.76 -16.01
C PRO A 195 -11.63 -3.91 -15.92
N PRO A 196 -12.07 -5.17 -15.91
CA PRO A 196 -11.15 -6.33 -15.75
C PRO A 196 -9.99 -6.34 -16.74
N GLU A 197 -10.22 -5.91 -17.98
CA GLU A 197 -9.21 -5.84 -19.04
C GLU A 197 -8.15 -4.75 -18.80
N ALA A 198 -8.41 -3.79 -17.92
CA ALA A 198 -7.43 -2.77 -17.52
C ALA A 198 -6.38 -3.32 -16.55
N ILE A 199 -6.63 -4.47 -15.92
CA ILE A 199 -5.75 -5.07 -14.92
C ILE A 199 -5.10 -6.31 -15.53
N ARG A 200 -3.79 -6.26 -15.72
CA ARG A 200 -3.01 -7.37 -16.29
C ARG A 200 -1.94 -7.81 -15.30
N ARG A 201 -1.96 -9.10 -14.93
CA ARG A 201 -0.92 -9.67 -14.06
C ARG A 201 0.45 -9.59 -14.72
N GLU A 202 1.44 -9.15 -13.95
CA GLU A 202 2.84 -9.13 -14.35
C GLU A 202 3.58 -10.32 -13.75
N LYS A 203 4.52 -10.86 -14.53
CA LYS A 203 5.40 -11.94 -14.05
C LYS A 203 6.58 -11.32 -13.32
N ILE A 204 6.67 -11.57 -12.03
CA ILE A 204 7.78 -11.13 -11.16
C ILE A 204 8.54 -12.33 -10.60
N ILE A 205 9.76 -12.11 -10.11
CA ILE A 205 10.63 -13.19 -9.60
C ILE A 205 10.05 -13.78 -8.31
N ASP A 206 9.52 -12.94 -7.43
CA ASP A 206 8.88 -13.39 -6.18
C ASP A 206 7.45 -13.86 -6.46
N GLU A 207 7.28 -15.16 -6.66
CA GLU A 207 5.97 -15.75 -6.93
C GLU A 207 5.03 -15.75 -5.72
N THR A 208 5.51 -15.45 -4.51
CA THR A 208 4.64 -15.28 -3.35
C THR A 208 3.85 -13.96 -3.41
N ARG A 209 4.28 -13.01 -4.24
CA ARG A 209 3.61 -11.71 -4.42
C ARG A 209 2.87 -11.65 -5.74
N ARG A 210 1.92 -10.72 -5.82
CA ARG A 210 1.17 -10.43 -7.04
C ARG A 210 1.39 -8.98 -7.43
N ALA A 211 1.81 -8.75 -8.67
CA ALA A 211 1.95 -7.42 -9.24
C ALA A 211 1.18 -7.33 -10.56
N TYR A 212 0.71 -6.14 -10.87
CA TYR A 212 -0.15 -5.90 -12.01
C TYR A 212 0.24 -4.63 -12.74
N ALA A 213 0.08 -4.63 -14.06
CA ALA A 213 -0.04 -3.42 -14.84
C ALA A 213 -1.52 -2.99 -14.84
N VAL A 214 -1.77 -1.71 -14.58
CA VAL A 214 -3.11 -1.13 -14.54
C VAL A 214 -3.21 0.00 -15.53
N VAL A 215 -4.03 -0.20 -16.58
CA VAL A 215 -4.29 0.80 -17.61
C VAL A 215 -5.35 1.78 -17.12
N LEU A 216 -5.04 3.05 -17.15
CA LEU A 216 -5.92 4.12 -16.67
C LEU A 216 -6.67 4.83 -17.81
N ASP A 217 -6.46 4.43 -19.08
CA ASP A 217 -7.02 5.11 -20.23
C ASP A 217 -8.55 5.12 -20.21
N GLY A 218 -9.12 6.32 -20.20
CA GLY A 218 -10.56 6.53 -20.17
C GLY A 218 -11.21 6.34 -18.80
N ILE A 219 -10.46 5.92 -17.77
CA ILE A 219 -10.98 5.85 -16.40
C ILE A 219 -11.33 7.26 -15.95
N SER A 220 -12.54 7.39 -15.43
CA SER A 220 -13.01 8.67 -14.90
C SER A 220 -13.55 8.49 -13.50
N ASP A 221 -13.42 9.53 -12.69
CA ASP A 221 -13.93 9.56 -11.31
C ASP A 221 -15.47 9.50 -11.22
N GLY A 222 -16.17 9.39 -12.36
CA GLY A 222 -17.62 9.23 -12.44
C GLY A 222 -18.41 10.41 -11.83
N GLY A 223 -17.76 11.54 -11.59
CA GLY A 223 -18.39 12.70 -10.92
C GLY A 223 -18.66 12.47 -9.43
N ARG A 224 -18.32 11.32 -8.89
CA ARG A 224 -18.64 10.98 -7.50
C ARG A 224 -17.70 11.59 -6.47
N ARG A 225 -16.48 11.99 -6.83
CA ARG A 225 -15.53 12.60 -5.86
C ARG A 225 -14.43 13.41 -6.51
N ARG A 226 -14.79 14.63 -6.92
CA ARG A 226 -13.76 15.65 -7.05
C ARG A 226 -13.28 16.03 -5.67
N ARG A 227 -12.09 15.61 -5.39
CA ARG A 227 -11.30 16.32 -4.41
C ARG A 227 -9.87 16.36 -4.91
N LYS A 228 -9.46 17.56 -5.36
CA LYS A 228 -8.05 17.87 -5.51
C LYS A 228 -7.35 17.34 -4.26
N CYS A 229 -6.44 16.40 -4.41
CA CYS A 229 -5.33 16.40 -3.50
C CYS A 229 -4.74 17.79 -3.64
N ALA A 230 -4.85 18.62 -2.61
CA ALA A 230 -4.17 19.88 -2.58
C ALA A 230 -2.71 19.54 -2.80
N GLY A 231 -2.19 19.90 -3.99
CA GLY A 231 -0.79 19.77 -4.28
C GLY A 231 -0.02 20.77 -3.41
N GLU A 232 0.18 20.45 -2.14
CA GLU A 232 1.39 20.86 -1.51
C GLU A 232 2.46 20.00 -2.13
N THR A 233 3.26 20.64 -2.95
CA THR A 233 4.52 20.13 -3.48
C THR A 233 5.15 19.28 -2.40
N LEU A 234 5.25 17.96 -2.61
CA LEU A 234 6.14 17.12 -1.84
C LEU A 234 7.55 17.68 -2.09
N LYS A 235 7.89 18.72 -1.36
CA LYS A 235 9.27 19.21 -1.28
C LYS A 235 10.04 18.14 -0.54
N GLN A 236 11.06 17.66 -1.26
CA GLN A 236 12.09 16.73 -0.79
C GLN A 236 12.59 17.06 0.61
#